data_ba6eebad112780c5141c1210d46bf2a5
#
_entry.id   ba6eebad112780c5141c1210d46bf2a5
#
_cell.length_a   1.000
_cell.length_b   1.000
_cell.length_c   1.000
_cell.angle_alpha   90.00
_cell.angle_beta   90.00
_cell.angle_gamma   90.00
#
_symmetry.space_group_name_H-M   'P 1'
#
loop_
_entity.id
_entity.type
_entity.pdbx_description
1 polymer ?
#
loop_
_entity_poly.entity_id
_entity_poly.type
_entity_poly.pdbx_seq_one_letter_code
_entity_poly.pdbx_strand_id
1 'polypeptide(L)'
;MNAVGIDVSKGKSMVAVMRPLGELVVKPFEVHHTANELKDLSDLLRGLDGEVRIIMEFTGRYYQPIARYLVEAGFFVGVVHAKLIHDFGNNSIRKVKTDRADAIKIANYGLSNWISLKRYTPEDETRLLLKTCNRQYNQYLKLIYLFSNLSTVVRSSDMQK
;
A
#
# COMPACT_ATOMS: atom_id res chain seq x y z
N MET A 1 -21.09 -8.08 -5.56
CA MET A 1 -19.97 -7.67 -4.69
C MET A 1 -18.70 -8.33 -5.18
N ASN A 2 -17.70 -7.56 -5.58
CA ASN A 2 -16.37 -8.07 -5.94
C ASN A 2 -15.33 -7.34 -5.10
N ALA A 3 -14.59 -8.04 -4.26
CA ALA A 3 -13.45 -7.49 -3.54
C ALA A 3 -12.18 -7.76 -4.31
N VAL A 4 -11.45 -6.71 -4.62
CA VAL A 4 -10.16 -6.76 -5.29
C VAL A 4 -9.08 -6.51 -4.24
N GLY A 5 -8.34 -7.53 -3.90
CA GLY A 5 -7.19 -7.42 -3.01
C GLY A 5 -5.93 -7.14 -3.81
N ILE A 6 -5.23 -6.07 -3.47
CA ILE A 6 -3.98 -5.69 -4.11
C ILE A 6 -2.87 -5.64 -3.07
N ASP A 7 -1.93 -6.58 -3.17
CA ASP A 7 -0.66 -6.54 -2.45
C ASP A 7 0.36 -5.74 -3.27
N VAL A 8 0.77 -4.59 -2.74
CA VAL A 8 1.56 -3.60 -3.47
C VAL A 8 3.04 -3.70 -3.11
N SER A 9 3.88 -3.87 -4.11
CA SER A 9 5.32 -3.79 -4.00
C SER A 9 5.92 -2.70 -4.92
N LYS A 10 7.23 -2.54 -4.90
CA LYS A 10 7.89 -1.52 -5.73
C LYS A 10 7.77 -1.87 -7.21
N GLY A 11 7.01 -1.06 -7.96
CA GLY A 11 6.86 -1.15 -9.41
C GLY A 11 5.91 -2.25 -9.91
N LYS A 12 5.36 -3.08 -9.03
CA LYS A 12 4.40 -4.13 -9.35
C LYS A 12 3.47 -4.44 -8.19
N SER A 13 2.38 -5.11 -8.47
CA SER A 13 1.40 -5.56 -7.48
C SER A 13 0.87 -6.94 -7.83
N MET A 14 0.51 -7.70 -6.80
CA MET A 14 -0.27 -8.93 -6.95
C MET A 14 -1.75 -8.61 -6.74
N VAL A 15 -2.59 -9.00 -7.67
CA VAL A 15 -4.03 -8.70 -7.68
C VAL A 15 -4.83 -9.99 -7.62
N ALA A 16 -5.83 -10.05 -6.76
CA ALA A 16 -6.82 -11.14 -6.70
C ALA A 16 -8.23 -10.58 -6.62
N VAL A 17 -9.20 -11.24 -7.26
CA VAL A 17 -10.60 -10.83 -7.21
C VAL A 17 -11.43 -11.94 -6.59
N MET A 18 -12.17 -11.60 -5.55
CA MET A 18 -13.00 -12.53 -4.80
C MET A 18 -14.44 -12.04 -4.65
N ARG A 19 -15.36 -12.99 -4.57
CA ARG A 19 -16.75 -12.79 -4.17
C ARG A 19 -17.02 -13.42 -2.80
N PRO A 20 -18.17 -13.12 -2.19
CA PRO A 20 -18.61 -13.79 -0.95
C PRO A 20 -18.53 -15.33 -1.06
N LEU A 21 -18.43 -15.99 0.10
CA LEU A 21 -18.31 -17.44 0.23
C LEU A 21 -16.97 -18.02 -0.28
N GLY A 22 -15.96 -17.16 -0.48
CA GLY A 22 -14.63 -17.61 -0.89
C GLY A 22 -14.48 -17.90 -2.39
N GLU A 23 -15.44 -17.45 -3.22
CA GLU A 23 -15.36 -17.61 -4.67
C GLU A 23 -14.20 -16.76 -5.23
N LEU A 24 -13.25 -17.41 -5.85
CA LEU A 24 -12.13 -16.76 -6.54
C LEU A 24 -12.52 -16.47 -8.00
N VAL A 25 -12.93 -15.24 -8.29
CA VAL A 25 -13.38 -14.82 -9.63
C VAL A 25 -12.23 -14.72 -10.61
N VAL A 26 -11.11 -14.13 -10.16
CA VAL A 26 -9.87 -14.04 -10.93
C VAL A 26 -8.73 -14.53 -10.06
N LYS A 27 -8.00 -15.55 -10.56
CA LYS A 27 -6.81 -16.08 -9.89
C LYS A 27 -5.76 -14.99 -9.72
N PRO A 28 -4.96 -15.02 -8.63
CA PRO A 28 -3.92 -14.02 -8.41
C PRO A 28 -2.97 -13.89 -9.60
N PHE A 29 -2.80 -12.66 -10.08
CA PHE A 29 -1.93 -12.30 -11.19
C PHE A 29 -1.12 -11.04 -10.87
N GLU A 30 0.03 -10.91 -11.50
CA GLU A 30 0.92 -9.77 -11.32
C GLU A 30 0.55 -8.65 -12.30
N VAL A 31 0.62 -7.40 -11.83
CA VAL A 31 0.39 -6.19 -12.62
C VAL A 31 1.56 -5.24 -12.36
N HIS A 32 2.28 -4.84 -13.41
CA HIS A 32 3.29 -3.81 -13.29
C HIS A 32 2.65 -2.41 -13.28
N HIS A 33 3.28 -1.47 -12.64
CA HIS A 33 2.76 -0.10 -12.55
C HIS A 33 3.07 0.71 -13.82
N THR A 34 2.87 0.11 -14.98
CA THR A 34 2.93 0.75 -16.29
C THR A 34 1.56 1.27 -16.69
N ALA A 35 1.50 2.32 -17.51
CA ALA A 35 0.21 2.90 -17.95
C ALA A 35 -0.68 1.87 -18.67
N ASN A 36 -0.08 0.99 -19.48
CA ASN A 36 -0.81 -0.02 -20.22
C ASN A 36 -1.42 -1.08 -19.29
N GLU A 37 -0.63 -1.66 -18.38
CA GLU A 37 -1.11 -2.71 -17.48
C GLU A 37 -2.12 -2.18 -16.45
N LEU A 38 -1.96 -0.94 -15.99
CA LEU A 38 -2.95 -0.30 -15.12
C LEU A 38 -4.28 -0.03 -15.87
N LYS A 39 -4.20 0.29 -17.16
CA LYS A 39 -5.38 0.40 -18.01
C LYS A 39 -6.06 -0.95 -18.18
N ASP A 40 -5.30 -1.99 -18.52
CA ASP A 40 -5.82 -3.35 -18.70
C ASP A 40 -6.49 -3.86 -17.39
N LEU A 41 -5.88 -3.58 -16.23
CA LEU A 41 -6.48 -3.85 -14.93
C LEU A 41 -7.82 -3.12 -14.78
N SER A 42 -7.86 -1.82 -15.09
CA SER A 42 -9.10 -1.04 -14.98
C SER A 42 -10.20 -1.57 -15.90
N ASP A 43 -9.85 -1.96 -17.13
CA ASP A 43 -10.81 -2.50 -18.09
C ASP A 43 -11.33 -3.88 -17.64
N LEU A 44 -10.46 -4.74 -17.10
CA LEU A 44 -10.85 -6.01 -16.49
C LEU A 44 -11.83 -5.78 -15.32
N LEU A 45 -11.52 -4.84 -14.43
CA LEU A 45 -12.36 -4.57 -13.26
C LEU A 45 -13.72 -3.95 -13.63
N ARG A 46 -13.79 -3.14 -14.71
CA ARG A 46 -15.07 -2.62 -15.24
C ARG A 46 -15.94 -3.70 -15.87
N GLY A 47 -15.33 -4.76 -16.40
CA GLY A 47 -16.03 -5.91 -16.94
C GLY A 47 -16.66 -6.84 -15.90
N LEU A 48 -16.42 -6.61 -14.62
CA LEU A 48 -16.98 -7.44 -13.55
C LEU A 48 -18.43 -7.02 -13.23
N ASP A 49 -19.31 -7.99 -13.15
CA ASP A 49 -20.72 -7.74 -12.77
C ASP A 49 -20.84 -7.34 -11.29
N GLY A 50 -21.53 -6.23 -11.05
CA GLY A 50 -21.87 -5.73 -9.72
C GLY A 50 -20.81 -4.79 -9.11
N GLU A 51 -21.00 -4.44 -7.85
CA GLU A 51 -20.13 -3.47 -7.16
C GLU A 51 -18.73 -4.02 -6.97
N VAL A 52 -17.72 -3.22 -7.33
CA VAL A 52 -16.30 -3.51 -7.17
C VAL A 52 -15.71 -2.57 -6.12
N ARG A 53 -15.06 -3.14 -5.11
CA ARG A 53 -14.23 -2.39 -4.16
C ARG A 53 -12.83 -2.95 -4.17
N ILE A 54 -11.86 -2.04 -4.27
CA ILE A 54 -10.44 -2.35 -4.30
C ILE A 54 -9.86 -2.09 -2.92
N ILE A 55 -9.15 -3.05 -2.38
CA ILE A 55 -8.53 -2.98 -1.06
C ILE A 55 -7.01 -3.13 -1.23
N MET A 56 -6.27 -2.21 -0.62
CA MET A 56 -4.82 -2.23 -0.61
C MET A 56 -4.30 -2.15 0.81
N GLU A 57 -3.15 -2.76 1.06
CA GLU A 57 -2.44 -2.61 2.31
C GLU A 57 -1.63 -1.31 2.33
N PHE A 58 -1.70 -0.58 3.45
CA PHE A 58 -0.86 0.60 3.69
C PHE A 58 0.59 0.16 3.96
N THR A 59 1.40 0.07 2.92
CA THR A 59 2.82 -0.24 2.98
C THR A 59 3.65 0.89 2.37
N GLY A 60 4.24 1.72 3.21
CA GLY A 60 5.09 2.82 2.76
C GLY A 60 4.41 3.78 1.78
N ARG A 61 5.06 4.04 0.63
CA ARG A 61 4.55 4.97 -0.40
C ARG A 61 4.15 4.30 -1.70
N TYR A 62 4.44 3.02 -1.84
CA TYR A 62 4.30 2.33 -3.13
C TYR A 62 2.84 2.20 -3.60
N TYR A 63 1.88 2.17 -2.65
CA TYR A 63 0.46 2.11 -2.98
C TYR A 63 -0.09 3.42 -3.57
N GLN A 64 0.51 4.58 -3.26
CA GLN A 64 -0.06 5.89 -3.60
C GLN A 64 -0.30 6.10 -5.11
N PRO A 65 0.66 5.80 -6.01
CA PRO A 65 0.44 5.97 -7.44
C PRO A 65 -0.70 5.11 -7.99
N ILE A 66 -0.73 3.82 -7.63
CA ILE A 66 -1.78 2.91 -8.11
C ILE A 66 -3.14 3.25 -7.48
N ALA A 67 -3.19 3.62 -6.19
CA ALA A 67 -4.41 4.03 -5.53
C ALA A 67 -5.00 5.30 -6.17
N ARG A 68 -4.16 6.31 -6.47
CA ARG A 68 -4.56 7.53 -7.17
C ARG A 68 -5.15 7.19 -8.53
N TYR A 69 -4.42 6.42 -9.34
CA TYR A 69 -4.88 6.01 -10.67
C TYR A 69 -6.25 5.34 -10.63
N LEU A 70 -6.47 4.41 -9.72
CA LEU A 70 -7.73 3.67 -9.62
C LEU A 70 -8.88 4.55 -9.07
N VAL A 71 -8.59 5.50 -8.18
CA VAL A 71 -9.57 6.52 -7.74
C VAL A 71 -9.97 7.43 -8.91
N GLU A 72 -9.00 7.91 -9.70
CA GLU A 72 -9.23 8.74 -10.90
C GLU A 72 -10.00 7.97 -11.96
N ALA A 73 -9.78 6.66 -12.08
CA ALA A 73 -10.56 5.76 -12.93
C ALA A 73 -12.00 5.50 -12.42
N GLY A 74 -12.39 6.08 -11.27
CA GLY A 74 -13.74 6.04 -10.70
C GLY A 74 -14.03 4.90 -9.74
N PHE A 75 -13.04 4.07 -9.40
CA PHE A 75 -13.23 2.94 -8.47
C PHE A 75 -13.33 3.38 -7.01
N PHE A 76 -14.02 2.58 -6.21
CA PHE A 76 -13.90 2.63 -4.76
C PHE A 76 -12.58 1.96 -4.37
N VAL A 77 -11.67 2.72 -3.76
CA VAL A 77 -10.40 2.22 -3.23
C VAL A 77 -10.40 2.40 -1.72
N GLY A 78 -10.11 1.35 -0.98
CA GLY A 78 -9.86 1.36 0.46
C GLY A 78 -8.40 1.04 0.75
N VAL A 79 -7.74 1.89 1.53
CA VAL A 79 -6.37 1.64 1.99
C VAL A 79 -6.41 1.31 3.47
N VAL A 80 -5.94 0.12 3.82
CA VAL A 80 -6.08 -0.47 5.15
C VAL A 80 -4.71 -0.63 5.79
N HIS A 81 -4.63 -0.38 7.09
CA HIS A 81 -3.38 -0.54 7.83
C HIS A 81 -2.93 -2.01 7.86
N ALA A 82 -1.66 -2.26 7.56
CA ALA A 82 -1.05 -3.58 7.50
C ALA A 82 -1.37 -4.48 8.72
N LYS A 83 -1.41 -3.89 9.92
CA LYS A 83 -1.74 -4.62 11.14
C LYS A 83 -3.13 -5.25 11.10
N LEU A 84 -4.14 -4.55 10.55
CA LEU A 84 -5.51 -5.06 10.46
C LEU A 84 -5.60 -6.26 9.50
N ILE A 85 -4.88 -6.19 8.37
CA ILE A 85 -4.78 -7.31 7.43
C ILE A 85 -4.03 -8.47 8.07
N HIS A 86 -2.92 -8.19 8.77
CA HIS A 86 -2.12 -9.21 9.45
C HIS A 86 -2.96 -9.95 10.49
N ASP A 87 -3.66 -9.22 11.37
CA ASP A 87 -4.44 -9.81 12.47
C ASP A 87 -5.64 -10.61 11.96
N PHE A 88 -6.26 -10.17 10.85
CA PHE A 88 -7.39 -10.86 10.21
C PHE A 88 -7.08 -12.30 9.76
N GLY A 89 -5.83 -12.62 9.44
CA GLY A 89 -5.47 -13.95 8.93
C GLY A 89 -4.71 -14.84 9.91
N ASN A 90 -4.66 -14.51 11.21
CA ASN A 90 -3.82 -15.23 12.17
C ASN A 90 -4.36 -16.58 12.64
N ASN A 91 -5.58 -16.99 12.24
CA ASN A 91 -6.20 -18.22 12.68
C ASN A 91 -5.80 -19.49 11.89
N SER A 92 -4.91 -19.40 10.89
CA SER A 92 -4.47 -20.58 10.14
C SER A 92 -3.12 -21.11 10.64
N ILE A 93 -3.07 -22.42 10.93
CA ILE A 93 -1.91 -23.12 11.50
C ILE A 93 -0.74 -23.24 10.49
N ARG A 94 -0.99 -23.13 9.18
CA ARG A 94 0.03 -23.17 8.13
C ARG A 94 0.08 -21.85 7.38
N LYS A 95 1.10 -21.05 7.66
CA LYS A 95 1.39 -19.79 6.95
C LYS A 95 2.38 -20.03 5.81
N VAL A 96 1.87 -20.32 4.62
CA VAL A 96 2.68 -20.15 3.41
C VAL A 96 2.56 -18.68 3.00
N LYS A 97 3.58 -17.89 3.31
CA LYS A 97 3.64 -16.47 2.90
C LYS A 97 4.03 -16.42 1.43
N THR A 98 3.09 -16.00 0.59
CA THR A 98 3.29 -15.68 -0.83
C THR A 98 2.47 -14.46 -1.18
N ASP A 99 2.95 -13.63 -2.08
CA ASP A 99 2.24 -12.42 -2.55
C ASP A 99 0.82 -12.78 -3.05
N ARG A 100 0.65 -13.97 -3.65
CA ARG A 100 -0.66 -14.49 -4.09
C ARG A 100 -1.61 -14.73 -2.92
N ALA A 101 -1.11 -15.32 -1.84
CA ALA A 101 -1.91 -15.55 -0.64
C ALA A 101 -2.24 -14.24 0.07
N ASP A 102 -1.31 -13.29 0.05
CA ASP A 102 -1.51 -11.97 0.64
C ASP A 102 -2.56 -11.17 -0.13
N ALA A 103 -2.57 -11.18 -1.46
CA ALA A 103 -3.63 -10.56 -2.27
C ALA A 103 -5.02 -11.17 -1.99
N ILE A 104 -5.12 -12.50 -1.88
CA ILE A 104 -6.36 -13.20 -1.51
C ILE A 104 -6.81 -12.79 -0.10
N LYS A 105 -5.89 -12.72 0.85
CA LYS A 105 -6.15 -12.31 2.23
C LYS A 105 -6.69 -10.89 2.30
N ILE A 106 -6.10 -9.96 1.56
CA ILE A 106 -6.56 -8.57 1.44
C ILE A 106 -7.99 -8.51 0.86
N ALA A 107 -8.28 -9.30 -0.19
CA ALA A 107 -9.63 -9.37 -0.76
C ALA A 107 -10.64 -9.91 0.25
N ASN A 108 -10.31 -10.98 0.98
CA ASN A 108 -11.18 -11.55 2.03
C ASN A 108 -11.43 -10.57 3.18
N TYR A 109 -10.40 -9.81 3.60
CA TYR A 109 -10.58 -8.73 4.55
C TYR A 109 -11.61 -7.71 4.04
N GLY A 110 -11.52 -7.35 2.77
CA GLY A 110 -12.45 -6.43 2.12
C GLY A 110 -13.89 -6.94 2.13
N LEU A 111 -14.12 -8.22 1.84
CA LEU A 111 -15.44 -8.84 1.90
C LEU A 111 -16.01 -8.83 3.32
N SER A 112 -15.21 -9.23 4.30
CA SER A 112 -15.64 -9.29 5.71
C SER A 112 -15.93 -7.91 6.31
N ASN A 113 -15.27 -6.87 5.82
CA ASN A 113 -15.40 -5.50 6.32
C ASN A 113 -16.11 -4.56 5.33
N TRP A 114 -16.86 -5.10 4.37
CA TRP A 114 -17.42 -4.37 3.23
C TRP A 114 -18.08 -3.04 3.60
N ILE A 115 -18.93 -3.03 4.60
CA ILE A 115 -19.70 -1.86 5.02
C ILE A 115 -18.81 -0.82 5.74
N SER A 116 -17.81 -1.29 6.49
CA SER A 116 -16.93 -0.42 7.30
C SER A 116 -15.73 0.11 6.53
N LEU A 117 -15.49 -0.34 5.29
CA LEU A 117 -14.40 0.15 4.46
C LEU A 117 -14.54 1.66 4.22
N LYS A 118 -13.47 2.38 4.51
CA LYS A 118 -13.39 3.82 4.23
C LYS A 118 -12.79 4.05 2.85
N ARG A 119 -13.43 4.93 2.08
CA ARG A 119 -12.89 5.34 0.77
C ARG A 119 -11.61 6.13 0.96
N TYR A 120 -10.58 5.74 0.23
CA TYR A 120 -9.32 6.47 0.16
C TYR A 120 -9.51 7.75 -0.65
N THR A 121 -9.04 8.85 -0.09
CA THR A 121 -8.95 10.14 -0.79
C THR A 121 -7.48 10.44 -0.99
N PRO A 122 -7.00 10.59 -2.24
CA PRO A 122 -5.64 11.00 -2.51
C PRO A 122 -5.31 12.32 -1.81
N GLU A 123 -4.13 12.39 -1.21
CA GLU A 123 -3.67 13.66 -0.64
C GLU A 123 -3.41 14.67 -1.76
N ASP A 124 -3.74 15.94 -1.49
CA ASP A 124 -3.36 17.06 -2.34
C ASP A 124 -1.83 17.12 -2.56
N GLU A 125 -1.43 17.46 -3.77
CA GLU A 125 -0.01 17.49 -4.17
C GLU A 125 0.81 18.44 -3.31
N THR A 126 0.25 19.60 -2.95
CA THR A 126 0.89 20.59 -2.08
C THR A 126 1.17 19.99 -0.70
N ARG A 127 0.19 19.28 -0.14
CA ARG A 127 0.34 18.60 1.16
C ARG A 127 1.37 17.49 1.11
N LEU A 128 1.41 16.73 0.02
CA LEU A 128 2.40 15.67 -0.19
C LEU A 128 3.82 16.26 -0.30
N LEU A 129 3.97 17.38 -1.03
CA LEU A 129 5.23 18.11 -1.15
C LEU A 129 5.69 18.64 0.21
N LEU A 130 4.82 19.30 0.97
CA LEU A 130 5.13 19.80 2.31
C LEU A 130 5.58 18.69 3.27
N LYS A 131 4.89 17.52 3.26
CA LYS A 131 5.32 16.36 4.05
C LYS A 131 6.70 15.85 3.63
N THR A 132 7.02 15.92 2.36
CA THR A 132 8.32 15.49 1.82
C THR A 132 9.42 16.44 2.24
N CYS A 133 9.21 17.77 2.08
CA CYS A 133 10.13 18.80 2.52
C CYS A 133 10.39 18.72 4.03
N ASN A 134 9.34 18.58 4.84
CA ASN A 134 9.48 18.44 6.29
C ASN A 134 10.31 17.21 6.70
N ARG A 135 10.14 16.07 6.00
CA ARG A 135 10.96 14.88 6.25
C ARG A 135 12.41 15.12 5.91
N GLN A 136 12.72 15.72 4.76
CA GLN A 136 14.07 16.04 4.36
C GLN A 136 14.71 17.02 5.34
N TYR A 137 13.99 18.06 5.73
CA TYR A 137 14.45 19.02 6.75
C TYR A 137 14.84 18.32 8.04
N ASN A 138 13.98 17.45 8.58
CA ASN A 138 14.27 16.70 9.80
C ASN A 138 15.47 15.74 9.64
N GLN A 139 15.68 15.15 8.45
CA GLN A 139 16.86 14.34 8.15
C GLN A 139 18.14 15.19 8.17
N TYR A 140 18.12 16.37 7.55
CA TYR A 140 19.27 17.30 7.59
C TYR A 140 19.57 17.78 9.00
N LEU A 141 18.57 18.12 9.80
CA LEU A 141 18.78 18.50 11.19
C LEU A 141 19.47 17.39 12.00
N LYS A 142 19.07 16.14 11.80
CA LYS A 142 19.73 15.00 12.44
C LYS A 142 21.19 14.85 12.02
N LEU A 143 21.49 15.04 10.74
CA LEU A 143 22.87 15.01 10.23
C LEU A 143 23.72 16.13 10.81
N ILE A 144 23.21 17.36 10.84
CA ILE A 144 23.89 18.51 11.43
C ILE A 144 24.21 18.22 12.90
N TYR A 145 23.26 17.71 13.66
CA TYR A 145 23.46 17.34 15.07
C TYR A 145 24.56 16.28 15.25
N LEU A 146 24.57 15.25 14.41
CA LEU A 146 25.59 14.21 14.44
C LEU A 146 26.99 14.78 14.14
N PHE A 147 27.12 15.62 13.12
CA PHE A 147 28.40 16.27 12.77
C PHE A 147 28.88 17.24 13.85
N SER A 148 27.99 18.01 14.48
CA SER A 148 28.35 18.90 15.57
C SER A 148 28.91 18.14 16.78
N ASN A 149 28.30 17.00 17.13
CA ASN A 149 28.77 16.16 18.21
C ASN A 149 30.15 15.52 17.90
N LEU A 150 30.35 15.04 16.66
CA LEU A 150 31.65 14.50 16.23
C LEU A 150 32.75 15.57 16.30
N SER A 151 32.49 16.81 15.87
CA SER A 151 33.46 17.88 15.95
C SER A 151 33.83 18.25 17.38
N THR A 152 32.92 18.12 18.32
CA THR A 152 33.17 18.36 19.74
C THR A 152 34.07 17.27 20.33
N VAL A 153 33.86 15.99 19.98
CA VAL A 153 34.67 14.86 20.42
C VAL A 153 36.10 14.96 19.89
N VAL A 154 36.29 15.32 18.61
CA VAL A 154 37.61 15.48 18.00
C VAL A 154 38.39 16.58 18.71
N ARG A 155 37.78 17.75 18.95
CA ARG A 155 38.42 18.87 19.66
C ARG A 155 38.84 18.50 21.08
N SER A 156 38.06 17.69 21.80
CA SER A 156 38.40 17.26 23.15
C SER A 156 39.57 16.28 23.18
N SER A 157 39.76 15.46 22.15
CA SER A 157 40.87 14.52 22.04
C SER A 157 42.20 15.23 21.66
N ASP A 158 42.15 16.35 20.95
CA ASP A 158 43.35 17.11 20.60
C ASP A 158 43.89 17.98 21.77
N MET A 159 43.05 18.30 22.75
CA MET A 159 43.45 19.03 23.95
C MET A 159 44.11 18.18 25.06
N GLN A 160 44.14 16.85 24.91
CA GLN A 160 44.78 15.93 25.87
C GLN A 160 46.14 15.43 25.42
N LYS A 161 46.70 15.95 24.34
CA LYS A 161 48.09 15.76 23.91
C LYS A 161 48.91 17.00 24.17
#